data_6a3631f40014e9b930bfe86c920fb286
#
_entry.id   6a3631f40014e9b930bfe86c920fb286
#
_cell.length_a   1.000
_cell.length_b   1.000
_cell.length_c   1.000
_cell.angle_alpha   90.00
_cell.angle_beta   90.00
_cell.angle_gamma   90.00
#
_symmetry.space_group_name_H-M   'P 1'
#
loop_
_entity.id
_entity.type
_entity.pdbx_description
1 polymer ?
#
loop_
_entity_poly.entity_id
_entity_poly.type
_entity_poly.pdbx_seq_one_letter_code
_entity_poly.pdbx_strand_id
1 'polypeptide(L)'
;MSKISIILPTYNVEQYIARAIESCINQTFKNIEIIVVDDCGSDKSIDIAKEYAKKDDRIKIIHNEENLKLLRARYEGVKVANSPYIMFLDPDDYLELNACEECMKILKNNEIDLLFFNAFVLENNNKIERKLNFQEKCYAKKDFLKELLKTKNLFWTVWAKVIKKELYLKAVGLISLENAKINMAEDVLLYYPLINISNTIFHLSKNLYNYQINNFSITKTLTLQNIKTNIQEQDNV
;
A
#
# COMPACT_ATOMS: atom_id res chain seq x y z
N MET A 1 -7.40 -1.02 21.17
CA MET A 1 -6.43 -1.51 20.16
C MET A 1 -6.87 -1.06 18.79
N SER A 2 -5.96 -0.53 17.96
CA SER A 2 -6.21 -0.20 16.56
C SER A 2 -6.67 -1.43 15.77
N LYS A 3 -7.38 -1.22 14.67
CA LYS A 3 -7.92 -2.29 13.81
C LYS A 3 -7.26 -2.34 12.45
N ILE A 4 -6.76 -1.19 11.98
CA ILE A 4 -6.01 -1.07 10.73
C ILE A 4 -4.74 -0.26 11.03
N SER A 5 -3.59 -0.75 10.57
CA SER A 5 -2.33 0.00 10.52
C SER A 5 -2.14 0.50 9.09
N ILE A 6 -2.10 1.83 8.91
CA ILE A 6 -1.79 2.45 7.62
C ILE A 6 -0.29 2.70 7.60
N ILE A 7 0.40 2.15 6.61
CA ILE A 7 1.86 2.18 6.49
C ILE A 7 2.25 3.04 5.30
N LEU A 8 3.07 4.07 5.57
CA LEU A 8 3.58 5.04 4.60
C LEU A 8 5.10 4.89 4.44
N PRO A 9 5.59 4.13 3.44
CA PRO A 9 7.02 4.05 3.13
C PRO A 9 7.49 5.37 2.54
N THR A 10 8.36 6.10 3.23
CA THR A 10 8.64 7.51 2.96
C THR A 10 10.09 7.71 2.51
N TYR A 11 10.25 8.20 1.27
CA TYR A 11 11.54 8.54 0.67
C TYR A 11 11.40 9.69 -0.32
N ASN A 12 11.91 10.89 0.02
CA ASN A 12 11.94 12.09 -0.83
C ASN A 12 10.56 12.49 -1.42
N VAL A 13 9.59 12.73 -0.54
CA VAL A 13 8.20 13.06 -0.88
C VAL A 13 7.66 14.29 -0.14
N GLU A 14 8.52 15.25 0.19
CA GLU A 14 8.19 16.44 1.00
C GLU A 14 6.99 17.24 0.45
N GLN A 15 6.79 17.22 -0.87
CA GLN A 15 5.69 17.93 -1.52
C GLN A 15 4.32 17.28 -1.27
N TYR A 16 4.28 16.00 -0.89
CA TYR A 16 3.06 15.19 -0.87
C TYR A 16 2.71 14.64 0.52
N ILE A 17 3.72 14.36 1.35
CA ILE A 17 3.58 13.62 2.61
C ILE A 17 2.54 14.26 3.56
N ALA A 18 2.43 15.58 3.58
CA ALA A 18 1.44 16.28 4.40
C ALA A 18 0.02 15.85 4.04
N ARG A 19 -0.33 15.86 2.76
CA ARG A 19 -1.66 15.45 2.27
C ARG A 19 -1.95 13.98 2.59
N ALA A 20 -0.95 13.10 2.40
CA ALA A 20 -1.09 11.69 2.72
C ALA A 20 -1.41 11.48 4.20
N ILE A 21 -0.63 12.10 5.12
CA ILE A 21 -0.85 12.03 6.56
C ILE A 21 -2.22 12.63 6.93
N GLU A 22 -2.59 13.78 6.40
CA GLU A 22 -3.89 14.42 6.66
C GLU A 22 -5.06 13.51 6.24
N SER A 23 -4.94 12.79 5.11
CA SER A 23 -5.96 11.84 4.70
C SER A 23 -6.12 10.68 5.69
N CYS A 24 -5.05 10.30 6.39
CA CYS A 24 -5.09 9.28 7.44
C CYS A 24 -5.67 9.84 8.75
N ILE A 25 -5.21 11.00 9.22
CA ILE A 25 -5.68 11.63 10.46
C ILE A 25 -7.19 11.88 10.41
N ASN A 26 -7.68 12.32 9.26
CA ASN A 26 -9.07 12.71 9.03
C ASN A 26 -9.99 11.54 8.71
N GLN A 27 -9.51 10.29 8.71
CA GLN A 27 -10.40 9.13 8.52
C GLN A 27 -11.59 9.18 9.47
N THR A 28 -12.80 8.86 8.98
CA THR A 28 -14.02 8.77 9.80
C THR A 28 -13.91 7.67 10.84
N PHE A 29 -13.29 6.55 10.51
CA PHE A 29 -12.96 5.48 11.45
C PHE A 29 -11.67 5.81 12.21
N LYS A 30 -11.80 6.09 13.51
CA LYS A 30 -10.69 6.60 14.35
C LYS A 30 -9.76 5.52 14.92
N ASN A 31 -10.19 4.26 14.91
CA ASN A 31 -9.44 3.16 15.55
C ASN A 31 -8.34 2.59 14.63
N ILE A 32 -7.46 3.48 14.20
CA ILE A 32 -6.33 3.23 13.31
C ILE A 32 -5.01 3.61 13.98
N GLU A 33 -3.90 3.08 13.48
CA GLU A 33 -2.55 3.61 13.70
C GLU A 33 -1.94 3.97 12.34
N ILE A 34 -1.05 4.95 12.35
CA ILE A 34 -0.39 5.47 11.16
C ILE A 34 1.11 5.28 11.36
N ILE A 35 1.77 4.56 10.48
CA ILE A 35 3.18 4.22 10.58
C ILE A 35 3.91 4.84 9.41
N VAL A 36 4.68 5.88 9.67
CA VAL A 36 5.57 6.50 8.69
C VAL A 36 6.92 5.81 8.79
N VAL A 37 7.38 5.24 7.69
CA VAL A 37 8.68 4.56 7.61
C VAL A 37 9.66 5.47 6.89
N ASP A 38 10.60 6.04 7.65
CA ASP A 38 11.70 6.81 7.11
C ASP A 38 12.73 5.88 6.45
N ASP A 39 12.78 5.90 5.13
CA ASP A 39 13.73 5.10 4.35
C ASP A 39 14.97 5.91 3.94
N CYS A 40 15.47 6.76 4.82
CA CYS A 40 16.68 7.58 4.67
C CYS A 40 16.59 8.57 3.49
N GLY A 41 15.43 9.24 3.33
CA GLY A 41 15.30 10.35 2.40
C GLY A 41 16.13 11.57 2.84
N SER A 42 16.54 12.41 1.89
CA SER A 42 17.36 13.59 2.13
C SER A 42 16.56 14.91 2.18
N ASP A 43 15.26 14.85 1.93
CA ASP A 43 14.37 16.01 1.92
C ASP A 43 13.68 16.23 3.30
N LYS A 44 12.71 17.13 3.36
CA LYS A 44 12.00 17.46 4.61
C LYS A 44 10.81 16.53 4.94
N SER A 45 10.62 15.43 4.22
CA SER A 45 9.47 14.53 4.41
C SER A 45 9.29 14.12 5.87
N ILE A 46 10.39 13.72 6.52
CA ILE A 46 10.35 13.22 7.89
C ILE A 46 10.17 14.35 8.91
N ASP A 47 10.70 15.53 8.66
CA ASP A 47 10.47 16.68 9.54
C ASP A 47 9.00 17.09 9.51
N ILE A 48 8.38 17.07 8.33
CA ILE A 48 6.93 17.28 8.18
C ILE A 48 6.15 16.22 8.97
N ALA A 49 6.49 14.93 8.81
CA ALA A 49 5.82 13.85 9.54
C ALA A 49 5.94 14.00 11.07
N LYS A 50 7.12 14.44 11.57
CA LYS A 50 7.33 14.72 13.00
C LYS A 50 6.42 15.82 13.53
N GLU A 51 6.14 16.86 12.73
CA GLU A 51 5.22 17.94 13.16
C GLU A 51 3.77 17.43 13.29
N TYR A 52 3.35 16.47 12.46
CA TYR A 52 2.05 15.81 12.62
C TYR A 52 2.04 14.86 13.81
N ALA A 53 3.10 14.10 14.04
CA ALA A 53 3.21 13.16 15.15
C ALA A 53 3.17 13.85 16.52
N LYS A 54 3.60 15.12 16.63
CA LYS A 54 3.44 15.93 17.86
C LYS A 54 1.97 16.24 18.18
N LYS A 55 1.08 16.18 17.19
CA LYS A 55 -0.33 16.60 17.30
C LYS A 55 -1.29 15.40 17.32
N ASP A 56 -0.85 14.22 16.89
CA ASP A 56 -1.68 13.01 16.82
C ASP A 56 -0.86 11.78 17.23
N ASP A 57 -1.18 11.23 18.39
CA ASP A 57 -0.49 10.10 19.02
C ASP A 57 -0.69 8.77 18.30
N ARG A 58 -1.58 8.72 17.31
CA ARG A 58 -1.74 7.57 16.42
C ARG A 58 -0.61 7.44 15.41
N ILE A 59 0.18 8.52 15.21
CA ILE A 59 1.31 8.53 14.26
C ILE A 59 2.56 8.02 14.95
N LYS A 60 3.17 7.01 14.36
CA LYS A 60 4.49 6.48 14.73
C LYS A 60 5.45 6.69 13.57
N ILE A 61 6.66 7.10 13.89
CA ILE A 61 7.73 7.20 12.89
C ILE A 61 8.78 6.17 13.26
N ILE A 62 9.17 5.35 12.29
CA ILE A 62 10.29 4.43 12.42
C ILE A 62 11.37 4.82 11.41
N HIS A 63 12.62 4.61 11.77
CA HIS A 63 13.78 5.00 10.96
C HIS A 63 14.55 3.76 10.55
N ASN A 64 14.80 3.60 9.26
CA ASN A 64 15.73 2.62 8.74
C ASN A 64 17.16 3.16 8.88
N GLU A 65 18.15 2.28 9.01
CA GLU A 65 19.58 2.68 9.09
C GLU A 65 20.15 3.05 7.72
N GLU A 66 19.56 2.55 6.65
CA GLU A 66 19.90 2.85 5.25
C GLU A 66 18.64 2.82 4.38
N ASN A 67 18.74 3.26 3.12
CA ASN A 67 17.64 3.13 2.16
C ASN A 67 17.46 1.65 1.79
N LEU A 68 16.41 1.06 2.30
CA LEU A 68 16.05 -0.36 2.13
C LEU A 68 15.23 -0.62 0.87
N LYS A 69 14.77 0.42 0.17
CA LYS A 69 13.84 0.38 -0.95
C LYS A 69 12.42 -0.05 -0.55
N LEU A 70 11.50 0.15 -1.47
CA LEU A 70 10.06 0.15 -1.19
C LEU A 70 9.54 -1.15 -0.54
N LEU A 71 9.95 -2.31 -1.07
CA LEU A 71 9.51 -3.61 -0.54
C LEU A 71 9.90 -3.80 0.93
N ARG A 72 11.17 -3.54 1.25
CA ARG A 72 11.68 -3.71 2.61
C ARG A 72 11.19 -2.61 3.56
N ALA A 73 11.09 -1.36 3.08
CA ALA A 73 10.50 -0.28 3.88
C ALA A 73 9.06 -0.61 4.29
N ARG A 74 8.22 -1.13 3.37
CA ARG A 74 6.89 -1.64 3.72
C ARG A 74 6.93 -2.75 4.77
N TYR A 75 7.85 -3.69 4.63
CA TYR A 75 8.01 -4.79 5.59
C TYR A 75 8.41 -4.29 6.99
N GLU A 76 9.35 -3.32 7.09
CA GLU A 76 9.72 -2.72 8.38
C GLU A 76 8.49 -2.10 9.07
N GLY A 77 7.66 -1.38 8.32
CA GLY A 77 6.39 -0.85 8.84
C GLY A 77 5.44 -1.94 9.35
N VAL A 78 5.34 -3.06 8.62
CA VAL A 78 4.48 -4.18 9.04
C VAL A 78 4.98 -4.85 10.32
N LYS A 79 6.29 -4.97 10.52
CA LYS A 79 6.85 -5.57 11.75
C LYS A 79 6.37 -4.85 13.01
N VAL A 80 6.32 -3.53 12.99
CA VAL A 80 5.93 -2.70 14.14
C VAL A 80 4.43 -2.43 14.25
N ALA A 81 3.65 -2.80 13.24
CA ALA A 81 2.20 -2.64 13.25
C ALA A 81 1.56 -3.49 14.36
N ASN A 82 0.58 -2.92 15.09
CA ASN A 82 -0.11 -3.63 16.18
C ASN A 82 -1.52 -4.08 15.78
N SER A 83 -2.02 -3.65 14.61
CA SER A 83 -3.36 -3.99 14.15
C SER A 83 -3.40 -5.35 13.45
N PRO A 84 -4.53 -6.06 13.48
CA PRO A 84 -4.71 -7.32 12.76
C PRO A 84 -4.71 -7.14 11.23
N TYR A 85 -5.02 -5.94 10.76
CA TYR A 85 -5.06 -5.59 9.34
C TYR A 85 -4.08 -4.45 9.03
N ILE A 86 -3.49 -4.49 7.85
CA ILE A 86 -2.59 -3.47 7.32
C ILE A 86 -3.14 -2.90 6.01
N MET A 87 -2.81 -1.65 5.74
CA MET A 87 -3.07 -0.94 4.49
C MET A 87 -1.83 -0.16 4.11
N PHE A 88 -1.39 -0.23 2.85
CA PHE A 88 -0.30 0.61 2.36
C PHE A 88 -0.87 1.88 1.71
N LEU A 89 -0.25 2.98 2.03
CA LEU A 89 -0.47 4.27 1.38
C LEU A 89 0.87 4.83 0.90
N ASP A 90 1.02 4.91 -0.40
CA ASP A 90 2.20 5.56 -0.99
C ASP A 90 2.10 7.07 -0.69
N PRO A 91 3.17 7.71 -0.18
CA PRO A 91 3.07 9.07 0.38
C PRO A 91 2.79 10.18 -0.64
N ASP A 92 2.85 9.90 -1.92
CA ASP A 92 2.42 10.81 -3.00
C ASP A 92 0.91 10.70 -3.32
N ASP A 93 0.23 9.73 -2.70
CA ASP A 93 -1.19 9.46 -2.83
C ASP A 93 -1.98 9.89 -1.58
N TYR A 94 -3.30 9.65 -1.56
CA TYR A 94 -4.13 9.88 -0.38
C TYR A 94 -5.41 9.03 -0.38
N LEU A 95 -5.99 8.82 0.79
CA LEU A 95 -7.22 8.06 0.98
C LEU A 95 -8.46 8.97 0.93
N GLU A 96 -9.60 8.41 0.51
CA GLU A 96 -10.90 9.01 0.78
C GLU A 96 -11.17 8.96 2.30
N LEU A 97 -11.88 9.97 2.84
CA LEU A 97 -12.06 10.13 4.29
C LEU A 97 -12.78 8.97 4.97
N ASN A 98 -13.58 8.21 4.22
CA ASN A 98 -14.33 7.06 4.71
C ASN A 98 -13.67 5.71 4.37
N ALA A 99 -12.43 5.69 3.86
CA ALA A 99 -11.80 4.47 3.37
C ALA A 99 -11.71 3.37 4.44
N CYS A 100 -11.18 3.71 5.62
CA CYS A 100 -11.08 2.74 6.71
C CYS A 100 -12.46 2.31 7.23
N GLU A 101 -13.44 3.20 7.27
CA GLU A 101 -14.81 2.87 7.71
C GLU A 101 -15.48 1.87 6.78
N GLU A 102 -15.41 2.09 5.46
CA GLU A 102 -16.00 1.21 4.48
C GLU A 102 -15.35 -0.18 4.49
N CYS A 103 -14.02 -0.23 4.60
CA CYS A 103 -13.31 -1.49 4.78
C CYS A 103 -13.74 -2.21 6.07
N MET A 104 -13.86 -1.49 7.19
CA MET A 104 -14.24 -2.08 8.47
C MET A 104 -15.67 -2.57 8.52
N LYS A 105 -16.60 -2.01 7.72
CA LYS A 105 -17.98 -2.56 7.59
C LYS A 105 -17.95 -4.02 7.10
N ILE A 106 -16.99 -4.35 6.24
CA ILE A 106 -16.81 -5.71 5.70
C ILE A 106 -16.03 -6.59 6.69
N LEU A 107 -14.87 -6.09 7.18
CA LEU A 107 -13.94 -6.86 8.00
C LEU A 107 -14.50 -7.23 9.38
N LYS A 108 -15.41 -6.41 9.93
CA LYS A 108 -15.97 -6.61 11.27
C LYS A 108 -16.78 -7.91 11.39
N ASN A 109 -17.45 -8.32 10.34
CA ASN A 109 -18.40 -9.43 10.34
C ASN A 109 -17.92 -10.63 9.51
N ASN A 110 -16.74 -10.55 8.91
CA ASN A 110 -16.21 -11.58 8.03
C ASN A 110 -14.73 -11.79 8.30
N GLU A 111 -14.29 -13.03 8.30
CA GLU A 111 -12.86 -13.37 8.28
C GLU A 111 -12.32 -13.23 6.86
N ILE A 112 -11.88 -12.05 6.52
CA ILE A 112 -11.31 -11.73 5.20
C ILE A 112 -9.78 -11.69 5.31
N ASP A 113 -9.11 -12.45 4.45
CA ASP A 113 -7.66 -12.46 4.34
C ASP A 113 -7.15 -11.25 3.55
N LEU A 114 -7.86 -10.90 2.47
CA LEU A 114 -7.48 -9.84 1.55
C LEU A 114 -8.73 -9.12 1.02
N LEU A 115 -8.82 -7.82 1.26
CA LEU A 115 -9.87 -6.96 0.75
C LEU A 115 -9.29 -6.02 -0.29
N PHE A 116 -9.89 -6.01 -1.47
CA PHE A 116 -9.58 -5.07 -2.56
C PHE A 116 -10.64 -4.00 -2.66
N PHE A 117 -10.25 -2.80 -3.04
CA PHE A 117 -11.17 -1.73 -3.39
C PHE A 117 -10.69 -0.95 -4.62
N ASN A 118 -11.56 -0.16 -5.21
CA ASN A 118 -11.27 0.63 -6.38
C ASN A 118 -10.51 1.92 -6.02
N ALA A 119 -9.98 2.59 -7.05
CA ALA A 119 -9.25 3.83 -6.90
C ALA A 119 -9.72 4.89 -7.89
N PHE A 120 -9.38 6.13 -7.59
CA PHE A 120 -9.34 7.20 -8.56
C PHE A 120 -7.90 7.38 -9.05
N VAL A 121 -7.75 7.76 -10.31
CA VAL A 121 -6.50 8.24 -10.90
C VAL A 121 -6.64 9.74 -11.09
N LEU A 122 -5.69 10.49 -10.58
CA LEU A 122 -5.65 11.94 -10.64
C LEU A 122 -4.62 12.37 -11.67
N GLU A 123 -5.08 12.93 -12.78
CA GLU A 123 -4.24 13.39 -13.87
C GLU A 123 -4.73 14.75 -14.37
N ASN A 124 -3.86 15.76 -14.40
CA ASN A 124 -4.15 17.09 -14.93
C ASN A 124 -5.46 17.69 -14.40
N ASN A 125 -5.68 17.61 -13.07
CA ASN A 125 -6.91 18.02 -12.37
C ASN A 125 -8.16 17.18 -12.68
N ASN A 126 -8.05 16.11 -13.44
CA ASN A 126 -9.13 15.18 -13.66
C ASN A 126 -9.06 14.04 -12.64
N LYS A 127 -10.22 13.63 -12.15
CA LYS A 127 -10.39 12.49 -11.25
C LYS A 127 -11.12 11.38 -12.01
N ILE A 128 -10.38 10.35 -12.44
CA ILE A 128 -10.85 9.26 -13.29
C ILE A 128 -11.02 8.01 -12.45
N GLU A 129 -12.17 7.35 -12.53
CA GLU A 129 -12.37 6.09 -11.82
C GLU A 129 -11.53 4.96 -12.42
N ARG A 130 -10.77 4.27 -11.56
CA ARG A 130 -10.06 3.03 -11.89
C ARG A 130 -10.74 1.88 -11.17
N LYS A 131 -11.61 1.18 -11.90
CA LYS A 131 -12.40 0.07 -11.36
C LYS A 131 -11.79 -1.28 -11.69
N LEU A 132 -11.84 -2.16 -10.72
CA LEU A 132 -11.67 -3.58 -10.93
C LEU A 132 -12.97 -4.17 -11.52
N ASN A 133 -12.87 -4.96 -12.58
CA ASN A 133 -14.03 -5.62 -13.19
C ASN A 133 -14.46 -6.86 -12.37
N PHE A 134 -14.60 -6.69 -11.06
CA PHE A 134 -15.08 -7.73 -10.15
C PHE A 134 -16.44 -7.31 -9.57
N GLN A 135 -17.28 -8.29 -9.30
CA GLN A 135 -18.49 -8.06 -8.51
C GLN A 135 -18.13 -7.80 -7.04
N GLU A 136 -18.91 -6.95 -6.39
CA GLU A 136 -18.78 -6.76 -4.94
C GLU A 136 -19.28 -8.00 -4.20
N LYS A 137 -18.37 -8.81 -3.73
CA LYS A 137 -18.65 -10.02 -2.93
C LYS A 137 -17.39 -10.63 -2.34
N CYS A 138 -17.58 -11.61 -1.48
CA CYS A 138 -16.53 -12.51 -1.03
C CYS A 138 -16.30 -13.60 -2.08
N TYR A 139 -15.04 -13.86 -2.37
CA TYR A 139 -14.56 -14.92 -3.25
C TYR A 139 -13.75 -15.94 -2.45
N ALA A 140 -14.02 -17.23 -2.69
CA ALA A 140 -13.01 -18.25 -2.41
C ALA A 140 -11.84 -18.09 -3.40
N LYS A 141 -10.62 -18.42 -2.99
CA LYS A 141 -9.40 -18.28 -3.82
C LYS A 141 -9.60 -18.80 -5.27
N LYS A 142 -10.14 -20.00 -5.42
CA LYS A 142 -10.35 -20.63 -6.75
C LYS A 142 -11.21 -19.78 -7.67
N ASP A 143 -12.26 -19.19 -7.14
CA ASP A 143 -13.18 -18.38 -7.95
C ASP A 143 -12.62 -17.00 -8.22
N PHE A 144 -11.87 -16.43 -7.27
CA PHE A 144 -11.11 -15.19 -7.50
C PHE A 144 -10.09 -15.36 -8.63
N LEU A 145 -9.30 -16.44 -8.61
CA LEU A 145 -8.33 -16.72 -9.66
C LEU A 145 -8.97 -16.88 -11.04
N LYS A 146 -10.13 -17.53 -11.12
CA LYS A 146 -10.87 -17.63 -12.39
C LYS A 146 -11.29 -16.27 -12.92
N GLU A 147 -11.80 -15.39 -12.06
CA GLU A 147 -12.17 -14.04 -12.48
C GLU A 147 -10.93 -13.20 -12.84
N LEU A 148 -9.84 -13.34 -12.08
CA LEU A 148 -8.58 -12.67 -12.34
C LEU A 148 -8.03 -13.00 -13.75
N LEU A 149 -8.07 -14.27 -14.15
CA LEU A 149 -7.62 -14.72 -15.47
C LEU A 149 -8.49 -14.18 -16.62
N LYS A 150 -9.73 -13.78 -16.36
CA LYS A 150 -10.61 -13.16 -17.37
C LYS A 150 -10.33 -11.68 -17.54
N THR A 151 -9.69 -11.05 -16.57
CA THR A 151 -9.41 -9.60 -16.61
C THR A 151 -8.13 -9.34 -17.40
N LYS A 152 -8.16 -8.33 -18.28
CA LYS A 152 -6.94 -7.86 -18.97
C LYS A 152 -6.07 -6.98 -18.08
N ASN A 153 -6.60 -6.48 -16.98
CA ASN A 153 -5.93 -5.58 -16.05
C ASN A 153 -5.70 -6.31 -14.73
N LEU A 154 -4.51 -6.84 -14.57
CA LEU A 154 -4.07 -7.43 -13.31
C LEU A 154 -3.65 -6.28 -12.37
N PHE A 155 -4.32 -6.14 -11.24
CA PHE A 155 -4.00 -5.15 -10.22
C PHE A 155 -2.93 -5.69 -9.29
N TRP A 156 -1.68 -5.71 -9.76
CA TRP A 156 -0.53 -6.19 -9.01
C TRP A 156 -0.19 -5.33 -7.79
N THR A 157 -0.65 -4.07 -7.78
CA THR A 157 -0.31 -3.10 -6.72
C THR A 157 -0.67 -3.61 -5.34
N VAL A 158 0.13 -3.31 -4.33
CA VAL A 158 -0.20 -3.63 -2.92
C VAL A 158 -1.02 -2.53 -2.26
N TRP A 159 -1.09 -1.32 -2.84
CA TRP A 159 -2.03 -0.28 -2.43
C TRP A 159 -3.46 -0.60 -2.88
N ALA A 160 -4.46 0.15 -2.41
CA ALA A 160 -5.90 -0.12 -2.57
C ALA A 160 -6.31 -1.52 -2.07
N LYS A 161 -5.69 -1.96 -0.99
CA LYS A 161 -5.96 -3.24 -0.33
C LYS A 161 -5.89 -3.10 1.18
N VAL A 162 -6.69 -3.90 1.86
CA VAL A 162 -6.50 -4.22 3.28
C VAL A 162 -6.11 -5.69 3.37
N ILE A 163 -5.00 -5.96 4.04
CA ILE A 163 -4.38 -7.27 4.11
C ILE A 163 -4.34 -7.72 5.57
N LYS A 164 -4.73 -8.95 5.87
CA LYS A 164 -4.51 -9.52 7.20
C LYS A 164 -3.00 -9.56 7.48
N LYS A 165 -2.55 -8.96 8.58
CA LYS A 165 -1.11 -8.82 8.91
C LYS A 165 -0.38 -10.16 8.87
N GLU A 166 -0.96 -11.20 9.48
CA GLU A 166 -0.37 -12.54 9.49
C GLU A 166 -0.18 -13.12 8.09
N LEU A 167 -1.13 -12.84 7.19
CA LEU A 167 -1.04 -13.28 5.80
C LEU A 167 0.13 -12.59 5.08
N TYR A 168 0.26 -11.28 5.27
CA TYR A 168 1.38 -10.52 4.71
C TYR A 168 2.73 -11.09 5.18
N LEU A 169 2.90 -11.31 6.48
CA LEU A 169 4.13 -11.87 7.06
C LEU A 169 4.44 -13.28 6.51
N LYS A 170 3.42 -14.12 6.32
CA LYS A 170 3.59 -15.42 5.68
C LYS A 170 4.01 -15.29 4.22
N ALA A 171 3.40 -14.38 3.45
CA ALA A 171 3.75 -14.14 2.06
C ALA A 171 5.20 -13.67 1.90
N VAL A 172 5.63 -12.73 2.74
CA VAL A 172 7.01 -12.25 2.78
C VAL A 172 8.00 -13.37 3.14
N GLY A 173 7.62 -14.28 4.04
CA GLY A 173 8.44 -15.45 4.39
C GLY A 173 8.64 -16.45 3.24
N LEU A 174 7.86 -16.36 2.16
CA LEU A 174 8.01 -17.18 0.95
C LEU A 174 8.96 -16.55 -0.09
N ILE A 175 9.35 -15.30 0.12
CA ILE A 175 10.28 -14.57 -0.74
C ILE A 175 11.54 -14.22 0.06
N SER A 176 12.72 -14.39 -0.55
CA SER A 176 13.99 -14.07 0.10
C SER A 176 14.22 -12.57 0.12
N LEU A 177 13.85 -11.90 1.22
CA LEU A 177 14.01 -10.44 1.37
C LEU A 177 15.43 -10.01 1.79
N GLU A 178 16.28 -10.92 2.27
CA GLU A 178 17.49 -10.59 3.02
C GLU A 178 18.45 -9.63 2.29
N ASN A 179 18.46 -9.64 0.95
CA ASN A 179 19.28 -8.73 0.16
C ASN A 179 18.50 -8.01 -0.97
N ALA A 180 17.18 -8.13 -0.98
CA ALA A 180 16.36 -7.60 -2.07
C ALA A 180 16.16 -6.08 -1.91
N LYS A 181 17.02 -5.28 -2.55
CA LYS A 181 16.83 -3.83 -2.72
C LYS A 181 16.06 -3.57 -4.03
N ILE A 182 14.80 -3.97 -4.07
CA ILE A 182 13.95 -3.92 -5.27
C ILE A 182 13.05 -2.70 -5.23
N ASN A 183 13.08 -1.89 -6.28
CA ASN A 183 12.20 -0.71 -6.47
C ASN A 183 11.10 -0.93 -7.50
N MET A 184 11.23 -1.93 -8.37
CA MET A 184 10.25 -2.21 -9.41
C MET A 184 9.86 -3.68 -9.39
N ALA A 185 8.60 -3.92 -9.76
CA ALA A 185 7.98 -5.24 -9.73
C ALA A 185 7.88 -5.87 -8.33
N GLU A 186 8.23 -5.14 -7.27
CA GLU A 186 8.08 -5.60 -5.88
C GLU A 186 6.63 -5.93 -5.53
N ASP A 187 5.70 -5.21 -6.15
CA ASP A 187 4.26 -5.47 -6.02
C ASP A 187 3.89 -6.85 -6.56
N VAL A 188 4.44 -7.24 -7.72
CA VAL A 188 4.20 -8.55 -8.33
C VAL A 188 4.79 -9.66 -7.47
N LEU A 189 6.03 -9.45 -6.99
CA LEU A 189 6.73 -10.40 -6.14
C LEU A 189 5.94 -10.73 -4.86
N LEU A 190 5.29 -9.74 -4.28
CA LEU A 190 4.46 -9.92 -3.09
C LEU A 190 3.04 -10.38 -3.41
N TYR A 191 2.45 -9.89 -4.50
CA TYR A 191 1.06 -10.16 -4.85
C TYR A 191 0.79 -11.65 -5.09
N TYR A 192 1.69 -12.33 -5.81
CA TYR A 192 1.53 -13.74 -6.12
C TYR A 192 1.47 -14.63 -4.87
N PRO A 193 2.43 -14.57 -3.94
CA PRO A 193 2.32 -15.29 -2.67
C PRO A 193 1.07 -14.92 -1.88
N LEU A 194 0.71 -13.63 -1.78
CA LEU A 194 -0.49 -13.19 -1.06
C LEU A 194 -1.75 -13.88 -1.59
N ILE A 195 -1.97 -13.88 -2.91
CA ILE A 195 -3.13 -14.53 -3.50
C ILE A 195 -3.09 -16.05 -3.26
N ASN A 196 -1.92 -16.67 -3.40
CA ASN A 196 -1.78 -18.12 -3.25
C ASN A 196 -2.11 -18.64 -1.85
N ILE A 197 -1.80 -17.86 -0.82
CA ILE A 197 -2.06 -18.27 0.57
C ILE A 197 -3.37 -17.71 1.14
N SER A 198 -4.05 -16.79 0.42
CA SER A 198 -5.38 -16.28 0.81
C SER A 198 -6.45 -17.33 0.59
N ASN A 199 -7.38 -17.47 1.52
CA ASN A 199 -8.56 -18.33 1.40
C ASN A 199 -9.81 -17.51 1.07
N THR A 200 -9.94 -16.33 1.68
CA THR A 200 -11.07 -15.43 1.57
C THR A 200 -10.65 -14.06 1.04
N ILE A 201 -11.16 -13.71 -0.13
CA ILE A 201 -10.83 -12.47 -0.82
C ILE A 201 -12.12 -11.69 -1.04
N PHE A 202 -12.20 -10.44 -0.60
CA PHE A 202 -13.36 -9.59 -0.81
C PHE A 202 -13.03 -8.46 -1.80
N HIS A 203 -13.93 -8.21 -2.74
CA HIS A 203 -13.88 -7.02 -3.57
C HIS A 203 -14.98 -6.04 -3.14
N LEU A 204 -14.60 -4.83 -2.76
CA LEU A 204 -15.45 -3.70 -2.41
C LEU A 204 -15.47 -2.71 -3.58
N SER A 205 -16.64 -2.52 -4.20
CA SER A 205 -16.80 -1.68 -5.41
C SER A 205 -16.85 -0.17 -5.09
N LYS A 206 -15.96 0.29 -4.19
CA LYS A 206 -15.86 1.72 -3.81
C LYS A 206 -14.49 2.25 -4.16
N ASN A 207 -14.44 3.47 -4.69
CA ASN A 207 -13.19 4.19 -4.95
C ASN A 207 -12.75 4.85 -3.65
N LEU A 208 -11.73 4.28 -2.98
CA LEU A 208 -11.28 4.71 -1.64
C LEU A 208 -9.81 5.18 -1.62
N TYR A 209 -9.11 5.06 -2.72
CA TYR A 209 -7.72 5.47 -2.90
C TYR A 209 -7.62 6.48 -4.03
N ASN A 210 -6.79 7.51 -3.85
CA ASN A 210 -6.53 8.53 -4.85
C ASN A 210 -5.07 8.41 -5.30
N TYR A 211 -4.86 7.79 -6.46
CA TYR A 211 -3.56 7.64 -7.09
C TYR A 211 -3.20 8.91 -7.86
N GLN A 212 -2.15 9.59 -7.42
CA GLN A 212 -1.68 10.82 -8.04
C GLN A 212 -0.64 10.51 -9.12
N ILE A 213 -0.96 10.78 -10.39
CA ILE A 213 0.06 10.76 -11.42
C ILE A 213 0.99 11.97 -11.21
N ASN A 214 2.24 11.72 -10.91
CA ASN A 214 3.27 12.73 -10.83
C ASN A 214 4.34 12.52 -11.91
N ASN A 215 5.02 13.60 -12.31
CA ASN A 215 6.03 13.55 -13.36
C ASN A 215 7.39 13.01 -12.87
N PHE A 216 7.53 12.83 -11.56
CA PHE A 216 8.74 12.35 -10.89
C PHE A 216 8.63 10.88 -10.46
N SER A 217 7.53 10.20 -10.83
CA SER A 217 7.37 8.80 -10.47
C SER A 217 8.47 7.94 -11.11
N ILE A 218 8.96 6.97 -10.36
CA ILE A 218 10.01 6.03 -10.80
C ILE A 218 9.67 5.39 -12.16
N THR A 219 8.38 5.15 -12.40
CA THR A 219 7.87 4.57 -13.65
C THR A 219 7.93 5.50 -14.86
N LYS A 220 8.08 6.82 -14.67
CA LYS A 220 8.12 7.81 -15.76
C LYS A 220 9.52 8.34 -16.06
N THR A 221 10.47 8.20 -15.15
CA THR A 221 11.84 8.71 -15.35
C THR A 221 12.64 7.72 -16.20
N LEU A 222 12.42 7.75 -17.51
CA LEU A 222 13.12 6.92 -18.49
C LEU A 222 14.51 7.51 -18.80
N THR A 223 15.47 7.34 -17.89
CA THR A 223 16.88 7.49 -18.22
C THR A 223 17.48 6.14 -18.61
N LEU A 224 18.49 6.12 -19.48
CA LEU A 224 19.20 4.87 -19.84
C LEU A 224 19.73 4.10 -18.61
N GLN A 225 20.09 4.84 -17.56
CA GLN A 225 20.58 4.26 -16.32
C GLN A 225 19.44 3.60 -15.52
N ASN A 226 18.28 4.26 -15.44
CA ASN A 226 17.09 3.72 -14.77
C ASN A 226 16.55 2.50 -15.54
N ILE A 227 16.59 2.52 -16.88
CA ILE A 227 16.21 1.36 -17.69
C ILE A 227 17.11 0.15 -17.39
N LYS A 228 18.43 0.35 -17.31
CA LYS A 228 19.35 -0.75 -16.97
C LYS A 228 19.12 -1.28 -15.56
N THR A 229 18.93 -0.41 -14.58
CA THR A 229 18.65 -0.81 -13.20
C THR A 229 17.33 -1.58 -13.14
N ASN A 230 16.29 -1.09 -13.81
CA ASN A 230 14.96 -1.72 -13.84
C ASN A 230 15.02 -3.12 -14.51
N ILE A 231 15.81 -3.27 -15.59
CA ILE A 231 16.00 -4.59 -16.22
C ILE A 231 16.71 -5.54 -15.25
N GLN A 232 17.77 -5.10 -14.57
CA GLN A 232 18.47 -5.93 -13.59
C GLN A 232 17.59 -6.30 -12.38
N GLU A 233 16.70 -5.41 -11.94
CA GLU A 233 15.74 -5.71 -10.87
C GLU A 233 14.68 -6.72 -11.34
N GLN A 234 14.22 -6.63 -12.60
CA GLN A 234 13.27 -7.59 -13.17
C GLN A 234 13.87 -8.99 -13.37
N ASP A 235 15.15 -9.07 -13.72
CA ASP A 235 15.86 -10.36 -13.86
C ASP A 235 16.07 -11.08 -12.51
N ASN A 236 15.90 -10.38 -11.39
CA ASN A 236 16.02 -10.92 -10.03
C ASN A 236 14.66 -11.29 -9.39
N VAL A 237 13.53 -11.11 -10.09
CA VAL A 237 12.16 -11.44 -9.66
C VAL A 237 11.69 -12.74 -10.30
#